data_e4afe95a93d927f74ebca9e35b4db2ac
#
_entry.id   e4afe95a93d927f74ebca9e35b4db2ac
#
_cell.length_a   1.000
_cell.length_b   1.000
_cell.length_c   1.000
_cell.angle_alpha   90.00
_cell.angle_beta   90.00
_cell.angle_gamma   90.00
#
_symmetry.space_group_name_H-M   'P 1'
#
loop_
_entity.id
_entity.type
_entity.pdbx_description
1 polymer ?
#
loop_
_entity_poly.entity_id
_entity_poly.type
_entity_poly.pdbx_seq_one_letter_code
_entity_poly.pdbx_strand_id
1 'polypeptide(L)'
;MTKGQFPLDKFQALETPFYYYDMELLHLTLDKIKEETENKPYHIHYALKANANPVLLKRIASYGFGADCVSGNEVLRAIEAGFPASQVVFAGVGKTDKEIVIGLDNDIYCFN
;
A
#
# COMPACT_ATOMS: atom_id res chain seq x y z
N MET A 1 -9.74 17.98 9.92
CA MET A 1 -8.56 17.12 9.80
C MET A 1 -8.34 16.40 11.13
N THR A 2 -8.50 15.10 11.18
CA THR A 2 -8.29 14.31 12.40
C THR A 2 -6.78 14.28 12.69
N LYS A 3 -6.37 14.73 13.88
CA LYS A 3 -4.98 14.65 14.31
C LYS A 3 -4.76 13.31 15.02
N GLY A 4 -3.66 12.63 14.68
CA GLY A 4 -3.24 11.43 15.40
C GLY A 4 -2.93 11.72 16.87
N GLN A 5 -3.02 10.69 17.68
CA GLN A 5 -2.62 10.75 19.09
C GLN A 5 -1.21 10.17 19.24
N PHE A 6 -0.35 10.88 19.98
CA PHE A 6 1.01 10.44 20.25
C PHE A 6 1.12 9.97 21.71
N PRO A 7 1.30 8.67 21.96
CA PRO A 7 1.45 8.13 23.32
C PRO A 7 2.87 8.38 23.85
N LEU A 8 3.16 9.65 24.18
CA LEU A 8 4.49 10.11 24.57
C LEU A 8 5.09 9.31 25.73
N ASP A 9 4.27 8.94 26.70
CA ASP A 9 4.73 8.14 27.85
C ASP A 9 5.28 6.77 27.43
N LYS A 10 4.68 6.15 26.41
CA LYS A 10 5.16 4.88 25.84
C LYS A 10 6.45 5.06 25.05
N PHE A 11 6.65 6.22 24.41
CA PHE A 11 7.85 6.51 23.65
C PHE A 11 9.09 6.60 24.51
N GLN A 12 8.95 7.08 25.75
CA GLN A 12 10.06 7.19 26.70
C GLN A 12 10.69 5.84 27.07
N ALA A 13 9.94 4.74 26.93
CA ALA A 13 10.41 3.40 27.20
C ALA A 13 11.07 2.70 25.98
N LEU A 14 11.09 3.37 24.84
CA LEU A 14 11.64 2.82 23.58
C LEU A 14 13.03 3.38 23.30
N GLU A 15 13.88 2.52 22.78
CA GLU A 15 15.18 2.94 22.25
C GLU A 15 14.99 3.71 20.93
N THR A 16 15.71 4.83 20.80
CA THR A 16 15.65 5.66 19.57
C THR A 16 16.83 5.36 18.65
N PRO A 17 16.66 5.53 17.32
CA PRO A 17 15.46 5.99 16.61
C PRO A 17 14.44 4.87 16.36
N PHE A 18 13.14 5.23 16.29
CA PHE A 18 12.07 4.31 15.88
C PHE A 18 11.02 5.01 15.02
N TYR A 19 10.26 4.23 14.25
CA TYR A 19 9.08 4.72 13.52
C TYR A 19 7.81 4.43 14.32
N TYR A 20 6.93 5.42 14.39
CA TYR A 20 5.60 5.27 14.97
C TYR A 20 4.55 5.36 13.87
N TYR A 21 3.63 4.41 13.86
CA TYR A 21 2.48 4.38 12.97
C TYR A 21 1.19 4.41 13.79
N ASP A 22 0.39 5.45 13.58
CA ASP A 22 -0.94 5.55 14.17
C ASP A 22 -1.92 4.75 13.30
N MET A 23 -2.18 3.52 13.71
CA MET A 23 -3.04 2.61 12.96
C MET A 23 -4.51 2.99 13.05
N GLU A 24 -4.94 3.69 14.12
CA GLU A 24 -6.30 4.20 14.24
C GLU A 24 -6.55 5.31 13.23
N LEU A 25 -5.61 6.26 13.13
CA LEU A 25 -5.67 7.31 12.13
C LEU A 25 -5.63 6.75 10.69
N LEU A 26 -4.83 5.71 10.45
CA LEU A 26 -4.83 5.01 9.17
C LEU A 26 -6.21 4.44 8.85
N HIS A 27 -6.85 3.73 9.79
CA HIS A 27 -8.19 3.18 9.61
C HIS A 27 -9.21 4.26 9.27
N LEU A 28 -9.27 5.32 10.06
CA LEU A 28 -10.19 6.44 9.81
C LEU A 28 -10.00 7.04 8.41
N THR A 29 -8.75 7.12 7.96
CA THR A 29 -8.42 7.63 6.61
C THR A 29 -8.91 6.68 5.53
N LEU A 30 -8.65 5.36 5.68
CA LEU A 30 -9.08 4.35 4.72
C LEU A 30 -10.61 4.21 4.68
N ASP A 31 -11.28 4.25 5.82
CA ASP A 31 -12.74 4.25 5.93
C ASP A 31 -13.33 5.44 5.17
N LYS A 32 -12.73 6.64 5.35
CA LYS A 32 -13.21 7.84 4.66
C LYS A 32 -13.01 7.76 3.15
N ILE A 33 -11.87 7.26 2.68
CA ILE A 33 -11.63 7.04 1.25
C ILE A 33 -12.67 6.06 0.69
N LYS A 34 -12.91 4.94 1.39
CA LYS A 34 -13.88 3.93 0.96
C LYS A 34 -15.29 4.50 0.89
N GLU A 35 -15.74 5.21 1.92
CA GLU A 35 -17.05 5.89 1.96
C GLU A 35 -17.21 6.84 0.77
N GLU A 36 -16.21 7.69 0.51
CA GLU A 36 -16.29 8.70 -0.56
C GLU A 36 -16.20 8.12 -1.97
N THR A 37 -15.67 6.92 -2.13
CA THR A 37 -15.50 6.27 -3.43
C THR A 37 -16.50 5.14 -3.67
N GLU A 38 -17.24 4.71 -2.64
CA GLU A 38 -18.26 3.69 -2.76
C GLU A 38 -19.35 4.09 -3.78
N ASN A 39 -19.74 3.15 -4.63
CA ASN A 39 -20.71 3.39 -5.70
C ASN A 39 -20.31 4.45 -6.75
N LYS A 40 -19.04 4.80 -6.81
CA LYS A 40 -18.47 5.68 -7.85
C LYS A 40 -17.51 4.90 -8.75
N PRO A 41 -17.30 5.33 -10.00
CA PRO A 41 -16.42 4.63 -10.94
C PRO A 41 -14.93 4.92 -10.66
N TYR A 42 -14.51 4.75 -9.42
CA TYR A 42 -13.12 4.95 -9.00
C TYR A 42 -12.48 3.64 -8.56
N HIS A 43 -11.26 3.41 -9.02
CA HIS A 43 -10.40 2.33 -8.56
C HIS A 43 -9.22 2.97 -7.82
N ILE A 44 -9.16 2.76 -6.51
CA ILE A 44 -8.12 3.34 -5.68
C ILE A 44 -6.92 2.39 -5.64
N HIS A 45 -5.74 2.89 -5.95
CA HIS A 45 -4.48 2.17 -5.89
C HIS A 45 -3.53 2.87 -4.93
N TYR A 46 -2.97 2.11 -4.01
CA TYR A 46 -1.96 2.61 -3.09
C TYR A 46 -0.57 2.54 -3.71
N ALA A 47 0.14 3.66 -3.73
CA ALA A 47 1.51 3.72 -4.24
C ALA A 47 2.50 3.17 -3.21
N LEU A 48 3.06 1.98 -3.48
CA LEU A 48 3.96 1.28 -2.53
C LEU A 48 5.22 2.07 -2.21
N LYS A 49 5.70 2.89 -3.14
CA LYS A 49 6.86 3.76 -2.92
C LYS A 49 6.72 4.71 -1.72
N ALA A 50 5.50 5.03 -1.32
CA ALA A 50 5.25 5.89 -0.17
C ALA A 50 5.64 5.22 1.15
N ASN A 51 5.25 3.97 1.33
CA ASN A 51 5.64 3.13 2.46
C ASN A 51 5.31 1.65 2.18
N ALA A 52 6.33 0.81 2.09
CA ALA A 52 6.17 -0.62 1.81
C ALA A 52 6.24 -1.50 3.07
N ASN A 53 5.94 -0.94 4.26
CA ASN A 53 5.87 -1.73 5.48
C ASN A 53 4.77 -2.78 5.37
N PRO A 54 5.07 -4.08 5.60
CA PRO A 54 4.13 -5.16 5.36
C PRO A 54 2.87 -5.10 6.23
N VAL A 55 2.96 -4.53 7.43
CA VAL A 55 1.79 -4.36 8.32
C VAL A 55 0.82 -3.34 7.74
N LEU A 56 1.35 -2.21 7.22
CA LEU A 56 0.54 -1.19 6.55
C LEU A 56 -0.08 -1.73 5.27
N LEU A 57 0.72 -2.40 4.44
CA LEU A 57 0.26 -2.96 3.17
C LEU A 57 -0.87 -3.97 3.36
N LYS A 58 -0.73 -4.91 4.31
CA LYS A 58 -1.79 -5.88 4.63
C LYS A 58 -3.09 -5.18 5.06
N ARG A 59 -2.97 -4.11 5.84
CA ARG A 59 -4.14 -3.34 6.25
C ARG A 59 -4.80 -2.63 5.07
N ILE A 60 -4.03 -2.00 4.20
CA ILE A 60 -4.54 -1.31 3.00
C ILE A 60 -5.19 -2.30 2.03
N ALA A 61 -4.54 -3.45 1.79
CA ALA A 61 -5.07 -4.52 0.95
C ALA A 61 -6.43 -5.04 1.47
N SER A 62 -6.61 -5.12 2.80
CA SER A 62 -7.86 -5.59 3.41
C SER A 62 -9.07 -4.68 3.14
N TYR A 63 -8.84 -3.44 2.69
CA TYR A 63 -9.89 -2.52 2.25
C TYR A 63 -10.37 -2.75 0.81
N GLY A 64 -9.71 -3.64 0.08
CA GLY A 64 -10.03 -3.94 -1.31
C GLY A 64 -9.45 -2.93 -2.30
N PHE A 65 -8.48 -2.12 -1.87
CA PHE A 65 -7.73 -1.23 -2.77
C PHE A 65 -6.70 -1.99 -3.58
N GLY A 66 -6.34 -1.45 -4.74
CA GLY A 66 -5.26 -1.95 -5.57
C GLY A 66 -3.88 -1.43 -5.15
N ALA A 67 -2.85 -1.90 -5.83
CA ALA A 67 -1.47 -1.48 -5.64
C ALA A 67 -0.91 -0.80 -6.89
N ASP A 68 -0.21 0.31 -6.70
CA ASP A 68 0.61 0.97 -7.72
C ASP A 68 2.08 0.75 -7.39
N CYS A 69 2.76 -0.01 -8.26
CA CYS A 69 4.12 -0.47 -8.08
C CYS A 69 5.04 0.16 -9.13
N VAL A 70 6.29 0.46 -8.76
CA VAL A 70 7.30 1.03 -9.67
C VAL A 70 8.55 0.16 -9.80
N SER A 71 8.54 -1.03 -9.22
CA SER A 71 9.59 -2.04 -9.36
C SER A 71 9.02 -3.46 -9.26
N GLY A 72 9.74 -4.45 -9.79
CA GLY A 72 9.38 -5.85 -9.66
C GLY A 72 9.31 -6.29 -8.19
N ASN A 73 10.19 -5.79 -7.33
CA ASN A 73 10.15 -6.07 -5.89
C ASN A 73 8.88 -5.52 -5.23
N GLU A 74 8.39 -4.35 -5.66
CA GLU A 74 7.11 -3.83 -5.16
C GLU A 74 5.94 -4.69 -5.62
N VAL A 75 5.95 -5.21 -6.86
CA VAL A 75 4.93 -6.16 -7.34
C VAL A 75 4.88 -7.40 -6.43
N LEU A 76 6.03 -8.03 -6.18
CA LEU A 76 6.10 -9.19 -5.28
C LEU A 76 5.61 -8.85 -3.88
N ARG A 77 6.02 -7.70 -3.35
CA ARG A 77 5.60 -7.21 -2.03
C ARG A 77 4.09 -6.97 -1.95
N ALA A 78 3.50 -6.42 -3.01
CA ALA A 78 2.05 -6.21 -3.09
C ALA A 78 1.29 -7.54 -3.05
N ILE A 79 1.70 -8.52 -3.86
CA ILE A 79 1.09 -9.86 -3.87
C ILE A 79 1.24 -10.52 -2.50
N GLU A 80 2.43 -10.51 -1.90
CA GLU A 80 2.68 -11.06 -0.56
C GLU A 80 1.81 -10.40 0.53
N ALA A 81 1.56 -9.10 0.40
CA ALA A 81 0.70 -8.36 1.33
C ALA A 81 -0.80 -8.63 1.16
N GLY A 82 -1.20 -9.32 0.08
CA GLY A 82 -2.58 -9.71 -0.18
C GLY A 82 -3.35 -8.79 -1.13
N PHE A 83 -2.68 -7.90 -1.86
CA PHE A 83 -3.32 -7.22 -2.98
C PHE A 83 -3.62 -8.22 -4.09
N PRO A 84 -4.87 -8.27 -4.62
CA PRO A 84 -5.17 -9.14 -5.76
C PRO A 84 -4.33 -8.76 -6.98
N ALA A 85 -3.74 -9.72 -7.67
CA ALA A 85 -2.94 -9.46 -8.87
C ALA A 85 -3.72 -8.65 -9.92
N SER A 86 -5.02 -8.95 -10.08
CA SER A 86 -5.95 -8.19 -10.94
C SER A 86 -6.16 -6.73 -10.55
N GLN A 87 -5.56 -6.27 -9.46
CA GLN A 87 -5.59 -4.88 -8.99
C GLN A 87 -4.18 -4.31 -8.77
N VAL A 88 -3.16 -4.96 -9.31
CA VAL A 88 -1.78 -4.48 -9.28
C VAL A 88 -1.43 -3.82 -10.60
N VAL A 89 -1.01 -2.56 -10.54
CA VAL A 89 -0.50 -1.78 -11.69
C VAL A 89 1.01 -1.63 -11.52
N PHE A 90 1.75 -1.86 -12.60
CA PHE A 90 3.20 -1.67 -12.62
C PHE A 90 3.57 -0.49 -13.51
N ALA A 91 3.79 0.67 -12.88
CA ALA A 91 4.16 1.92 -13.52
C ALA A 91 5.69 2.11 -13.61
N GLY A 92 6.10 3.21 -14.25
CA GLY A 92 7.50 3.63 -14.31
C GLY A 92 8.18 3.30 -15.64
N VAL A 93 9.13 4.15 -16.00
CA VAL A 93 9.83 4.14 -17.31
C VAL A 93 11.08 3.25 -17.35
N GLY A 94 11.55 2.76 -16.22
CA GLY A 94 12.83 2.04 -16.10
C GLY A 94 12.67 0.54 -15.87
N LYS A 95 11.57 -0.07 -16.29
CA LYS A 95 11.35 -1.53 -16.14
C LYS A 95 12.42 -2.31 -16.91
N THR A 96 13.08 -3.24 -16.23
CA THR A 96 13.96 -4.22 -16.86
C THR A 96 13.16 -5.41 -17.37
N ASP A 97 13.72 -6.19 -18.30
CA ASP A 97 13.08 -7.41 -18.80
C ASP A 97 12.72 -8.37 -17.67
N LYS A 98 13.60 -8.50 -16.66
CA LYS A 98 13.33 -9.34 -15.47
C LYS A 98 12.11 -8.87 -14.68
N GLU A 99 11.96 -7.58 -14.52
CA GLU A 99 10.81 -7.00 -13.79
C GLU A 99 9.51 -7.15 -14.59
N ILE A 100 9.58 -7.05 -15.93
CA ILE A 100 8.44 -7.31 -16.81
C ILE A 100 7.99 -8.78 -16.66
N VAL A 101 8.93 -9.71 -16.65
CA VAL A 101 8.66 -11.14 -16.45
C VAL A 101 7.99 -11.37 -15.08
N ILE A 102 8.46 -10.71 -14.00
CA ILE A 102 7.80 -10.79 -12.69
C ILE A 102 6.33 -10.38 -12.78
N GLY A 103 6.03 -9.28 -13.46
CA GLY A 103 4.65 -8.83 -13.63
C GLY A 103 3.80 -9.83 -14.43
N LEU A 104 4.34 -10.38 -15.51
CA LEU A 104 3.66 -11.39 -16.34
C LEU A 104 3.41 -12.69 -15.59
N ASP A 105 4.42 -13.20 -14.88
CA ASP A 105 4.33 -14.44 -14.11
C ASP A 105 3.32 -14.37 -12.96
N ASN A 106 3.07 -13.16 -12.45
CA ASN A 106 2.08 -12.91 -11.40
C ASN A 106 0.72 -12.47 -11.92
N ASP A 107 0.53 -12.40 -13.23
CA ASP A 107 -0.73 -12.05 -13.90
C ASP A 107 -1.33 -10.74 -13.36
N ILE A 108 -0.49 -9.69 -13.27
CA ILE A 108 -0.92 -8.37 -12.79
C ILE A 108 -1.88 -7.70 -13.78
N TYR A 109 -2.63 -6.72 -13.27
CA TYR A 109 -3.67 -6.04 -14.05
C TYR A 109 -3.13 -5.34 -15.31
N CYS A 110 -2.12 -4.50 -15.15
CA CYS A 110 -1.51 -3.82 -16.30
C CYS A 110 -0.13 -3.24 -15.99
N PHE A 111 0.58 -2.96 -17.08
CA PHE A 111 1.78 -2.14 -17.11
C PHE A 111 1.44 -0.76 -17.64
N ASN A 112 2.00 0.28 -17.03
CA ASN A 112 1.83 1.67 -17.40
C ASN A 112 3.18 2.34 -17.66
#